data_7d50e85334f6dd97df9fc569b8d050f1
#
_entry.id   7d50e85334f6dd97df9fc569b8d050f1
#
_cell.length_a   1.000
_cell.length_b   1.000
_cell.length_c   1.000
_cell.angle_alpha   90.00
_cell.angle_beta   90.00
_cell.angle_gamma   90.00
#
_symmetry.space_group_name_H-M   'P 1'
#
loop_
_entity.id
_entity.type
_entity.pdbx_description
1 polymer ?
#
loop_
_entity_poly.entity_id
_entity_poly.type
_entity_poly.pdbx_seq_one_letter_code
_entity_poly.pdbx_strand_id
1 'polypeptide(L)'
;GFQHGGGGKRLSPVNNASSAIAGDDRPFDPQPWVQYVGDENGIGKPLVLLGADHFMQRLPAGGRMLCWDKSVGQGAATSFSDAEFGWTNRRNARNVFRHFWMGGLRSGQGAQSREPRHHQSQKPVELMAWLIEHARIGVSKVVLDPYMGSGSTGVAALQSGRRFVGVEIEQRHFDTACRRIEALGL
;
A
#
# COMPACT_ATOMS: atom_id res chain seq x y z
N GLY A 1 52.25 22.10 -22.56
CA GLY A 1 51.05 22.55 -21.89
C GLY A 1 49.84 21.97 -22.56
N PHE A 2 49.17 20.98 -21.95
CA PHE A 2 47.90 20.49 -22.40
C PHE A 2 46.85 20.97 -21.40
N GLN A 3 45.91 21.81 -21.84
CA GLN A 3 44.70 22.17 -21.09
C GLN A 3 43.62 21.13 -21.36
N HIS A 4 43.18 20.42 -20.33
CA HIS A 4 41.98 19.63 -20.37
C HIS A 4 40.82 20.45 -19.77
N GLY A 5 39.95 20.96 -20.65
CA GLY A 5 38.67 21.54 -20.29
C GLY A 5 37.65 20.44 -20.07
N GLY A 6 37.40 20.04 -18.82
CA GLY A 6 36.31 19.16 -18.43
C GLY A 6 35.05 19.94 -18.11
N GLY A 7 34.17 20.12 -19.09
CA GLY A 7 32.83 20.70 -18.88
C GLY A 7 31.92 19.70 -18.15
N GLY A 8 31.90 19.75 -16.83
CA GLY A 8 30.90 19.05 -16.02
C GLY A 8 29.52 19.65 -16.27
N LYS A 9 28.64 18.93 -16.96
CA LYS A 9 27.21 19.26 -17.01
C LYS A 9 26.66 19.19 -15.59
N ARG A 10 26.36 20.33 -14.99
CA ARG A 10 25.55 20.42 -13.79
C ARG A 10 24.18 19.83 -14.11
N LEU A 11 23.88 18.68 -13.53
CA LEU A 11 22.52 18.17 -13.50
C LEU A 11 21.69 19.18 -12.71
N SER A 12 20.67 19.74 -13.36
CA SER A 12 19.68 20.59 -12.71
C SER A 12 19.05 19.81 -11.56
N PRO A 13 18.80 20.45 -10.39
CA PRO A 13 18.09 19.79 -9.32
C PRO A 13 16.72 19.39 -9.84
N VAL A 14 16.44 18.08 -9.81
CA VAL A 14 15.08 17.57 -10.02
C VAL A 14 14.24 18.17 -8.90
N ASN A 15 13.35 19.08 -9.24
CA ASN A 15 12.35 19.62 -8.34
C ASN A 15 11.46 18.46 -7.88
N ASN A 16 11.84 17.79 -6.80
CA ASN A 16 10.98 16.90 -6.02
C ASN A 16 10.04 17.74 -5.14
N ALA A 17 9.26 18.60 -5.74
CA ALA A 17 8.05 19.06 -5.11
C ALA A 17 7.12 17.83 -5.05
N SER A 18 7.12 17.12 -3.92
CA SER A 18 6.11 16.11 -3.66
C SER A 18 4.77 16.81 -3.72
N SER A 19 4.00 16.57 -4.78
CA SER A 19 2.63 17.09 -4.84
C SER A 19 1.89 16.56 -3.62
N ALA A 20 1.21 17.45 -2.88
CA ALA A 20 0.38 17.06 -1.77
C ALA A 20 -0.60 15.96 -2.22
N ILE A 21 -0.77 14.95 -1.39
CA ILE A 21 -1.76 13.90 -1.64
C ILE A 21 -3.12 14.47 -1.29
N ALA A 22 -4.10 14.30 -2.15
CA ALA A 22 -5.46 14.79 -1.90
C ALA A 22 -6.02 14.13 -0.63
N GLY A 23 -6.42 14.96 0.34
CA GLY A 23 -6.99 14.51 1.61
C GLY A 23 -6.00 14.33 2.76
N ASP A 24 -4.68 14.50 2.54
CA ASP A 24 -3.67 14.45 3.61
C ASP A 24 -3.65 15.72 4.48
N ASP A 25 -4.45 16.72 4.15
CA ASP A 25 -4.61 17.98 4.87
C ASP A 25 -5.46 17.86 6.14
N ARG A 26 -6.09 16.71 6.38
CA ARG A 26 -6.94 16.44 7.54
C ARG A 26 -6.77 15.01 8.05
N PRO A 27 -7.01 14.78 9.37
CA PRO A 27 -6.96 13.44 9.93
C PRO A 27 -7.98 12.52 9.26
N PHE A 28 -7.56 11.31 8.92
CA PHE A 28 -8.45 10.27 8.40
C PHE A 28 -9.47 9.84 9.47
N ASP A 29 -10.74 9.76 9.09
CA ASP A 29 -11.80 9.21 9.93
C ASP A 29 -12.16 7.80 9.47
N PRO A 30 -11.88 6.75 10.28
CA PRO A 30 -12.23 5.38 9.93
C PRO A 30 -13.72 5.03 10.14
N GLN A 31 -14.48 5.87 10.85
CA GLN A 31 -15.84 5.55 11.28
C GLN A 31 -16.82 5.23 10.15
N PRO A 32 -16.83 5.94 9.00
CA PRO A 32 -17.72 5.59 7.89
C PRO A 32 -17.50 4.15 7.38
N TRP A 33 -16.24 3.70 7.34
CA TRP A 33 -15.90 2.34 6.89
C TRP A 33 -16.23 1.28 7.94
N VAL A 34 -15.98 1.58 9.21
CA VAL A 34 -16.35 0.72 10.33
C VAL A 34 -17.85 0.50 10.36
N GLN A 35 -18.66 1.54 10.20
CA GLN A 35 -20.11 1.46 10.13
C GLN A 35 -20.60 0.72 8.89
N TYR A 36 -20.00 0.98 7.73
CA TYR A 36 -20.37 0.32 6.47
C TYR A 36 -20.19 -1.20 6.48
N VAL A 37 -19.14 -1.70 7.17
CA VAL A 37 -18.85 -3.13 7.24
C VAL A 37 -19.47 -3.81 8.45
N GLY A 38 -19.88 -3.05 9.47
CA GLY A 38 -20.54 -3.57 10.65
C GLY A 38 -21.86 -4.26 10.29
N ASP A 39 -22.18 -5.33 11.00
CA ASP A 39 -23.51 -5.92 11.01
C ASP A 39 -24.01 -6.04 12.45
N GLU A 40 -25.31 -6.30 12.61
CA GLU A 40 -25.96 -6.44 13.92
C GLU A 40 -25.35 -7.55 14.79
N ASN A 41 -24.64 -8.50 14.18
CA ASN A 41 -24.01 -9.64 14.83
C ASN A 41 -22.50 -9.44 15.10
N GLY A 42 -21.92 -8.29 14.72
CA GLY A 42 -20.49 -8.00 14.88
C GLY A 42 -19.55 -8.83 14.01
N ILE A 43 -20.10 -9.60 13.04
CA ILE A 43 -19.32 -10.45 12.13
C ILE A 43 -19.03 -9.74 10.82
N GLY A 44 -19.63 -8.62 10.54
CA GLY A 44 -19.50 -7.74 9.39
C GLY A 44 -18.61 -8.16 8.21
N LYS A 45 -18.62 -7.42 7.15
CA LYS A 45 -17.70 -7.65 6.02
C LYS A 45 -16.25 -7.48 6.48
N PRO A 46 -15.29 -8.20 5.89
CA PRO A 46 -13.87 -7.99 6.18
C PRO A 46 -13.46 -6.53 5.91
N LEU A 47 -12.76 -5.94 6.89
CA LEU A 47 -12.19 -4.60 6.79
C LEU A 47 -10.72 -4.66 7.16
N VAL A 48 -9.89 -4.01 6.35
CA VAL A 48 -8.48 -3.72 6.65
C VAL A 48 -8.25 -2.24 6.45
N LEU A 49 -7.63 -1.59 7.43
CA LEU A 49 -7.26 -0.18 7.40
C LEU A 49 -5.75 -0.08 7.58
N LEU A 50 -5.03 0.47 6.61
CA LEU A 50 -3.60 0.78 6.70
C LEU A 50 -3.37 2.16 7.31
N GLY A 51 -2.19 2.39 7.91
CA GLY A 51 -1.89 3.63 8.64
C GLY A 51 -2.63 3.73 9.98
N ALA A 52 -2.97 2.59 10.58
CA ALA A 52 -3.81 2.51 11.78
C ALA A 52 -3.22 3.21 13.01
N ASP A 53 -1.90 3.39 13.06
CA ASP A 53 -1.18 4.15 14.08
C ASP A 53 -1.62 5.63 14.14
N HIS A 54 -2.04 6.21 13.01
CA HIS A 54 -2.51 7.61 12.96
C HIS A 54 -3.91 7.83 13.53
N PHE A 55 -4.71 6.76 13.66
CA PHE A 55 -6.11 6.85 14.11
C PHE A 55 -6.53 5.71 15.05
N MET A 56 -5.58 5.09 15.75
CA MET A 56 -5.84 3.91 16.59
C MET A 56 -6.89 4.16 17.68
N GLN A 57 -6.99 5.39 18.20
CA GLN A 57 -7.97 5.77 19.22
C GLN A 57 -9.42 5.76 18.71
N ARG A 58 -9.62 5.72 17.39
CA ARG A 58 -10.93 5.69 16.75
C ARG A 58 -11.34 4.31 16.26
N LEU A 59 -10.48 3.32 16.47
CA LEU A 59 -10.74 1.94 16.03
C LEU A 59 -11.62 1.21 17.06
N PRO A 60 -12.55 0.36 16.59
CA PRO A 60 -13.39 -0.41 17.50
C PRO A 60 -12.58 -1.46 18.26
N ALA A 61 -13.03 -1.78 19.47
CA ALA A 61 -12.46 -2.86 20.25
C ALA A 61 -12.64 -4.23 19.55
N GLY A 62 -11.75 -5.17 19.84
CA GLY A 62 -11.87 -6.57 19.38
C GLY A 62 -11.25 -6.86 18.02
N GLY A 63 -10.77 -5.86 17.28
CA GLY A 63 -9.96 -6.05 16.07
C GLY A 63 -8.53 -6.49 16.38
N ARG A 64 -7.69 -6.53 15.36
CA ARG A 64 -6.27 -6.88 15.45
C ARG A 64 -5.41 -5.82 14.75
N MET A 65 -4.31 -5.45 15.40
CA MET A 65 -3.26 -4.68 14.76
C MET A 65 -2.45 -5.60 13.85
N LEU A 66 -2.10 -5.06 12.69
CA LEU A 66 -1.21 -5.68 11.71
C LEU A 66 0.08 -4.86 11.67
N CYS A 67 1.20 -5.52 11.48
CA CYS A 67 2.50 -4.89 11.33
C CYS A 67 3.14 -5.32 10.00
N TRP A 68 3.52 -4.37 9.20
CA TRP A 68 4.40 -4.60 8.07
C TRP A 68 5.82 -4.17 8.44
N ASP A 69 6.68 -5.15 8.71
CA ASP A 69 8.12 -4.96 8.89
C ASP A 69 8.77 -4.75 7.52
N LYS A 70 9.19 -3.51 7.26
CA LYS A 70 9.82 -3.09 6.01
C LYS A 70 11.33 -3.32 6.00
N SER A 71 11.94 -3.46 7.16
CA SER A 71 13.39 -3.59 7.33
C SER A 71 13.86 -5.03 7.21
N VAL A 72 13.00 -6.00 7.54
CA VAL A 72 13.32 -7.44 7.57
C VAL A 72 14.57 -7.73 8.41
N GLY A 73 14.73 -6.99 9.52
CA GLY A 73 15.87 -7.14 10.42
C GLY A 73 17.20 -6.55 9.91
N GLN A 74 17.21 -5.94 8.74
CA GLN A 74 18.36 -5.15 8.28
C GLN A 74 18.22 -3.77 8.92
N GLY A 75 19.03 -3.47 9.92
CA GLY A 75 18.98 -2.21 10.67
C GLY A 75 18.89 -1.01 9.73
N ALA A 76 17.84 -0.24 9.85
CA ALA A 76 17.62 0.93 9.01
C ALA A 76 18.50 2.09 9.46
N ALA A 77 19.63 2.29 8.80
CA ALA A 77 20.40 3.53 8.91
C ALA A 77 19.72 4.66 8.09
N THR A 78 18.39 4.72 8.05
CA THR A 78 17.63 5.67 7.23
C THR A 78 16.63 6.44 8.09
N SER A 79 16.26 7.63 7.64
CA SER A 79 15.21 8.46 8.25
C SER A 79 13.78 7.93 7.98
N PHE A 80 13.66 6.77 7.34
CA PHE A 80 12.35 6.15 7.04
C PHE A 80 11.93 5.21 8.16
N SER A 81 10.63 5.18 8.44
CA SER A 81 10.05 4.20 9.36
C SER A 81 10.33 2.76 8.89
N ASP A 82 10.76 1.91 9.80
CA ASP A 82 11.06 0.49 9.57
C ASP A 82 9.82 -0.40 9.58
N ALA A 83 8.67 0.13 10.05
CA ALA A 83 7.40 -0.56 10.04
C ALA A 83 6.24 0.37 9.67
N GLU A 84 5.16 -0.23 9.18
CA GLU A 84 3.86 0.40 9.04
C GLU A 84 2.79 -0.47 9.69
N PHE A 85 1.75 0.18 10.23
CA PHE A 85 0.70 -0.52 10.96
C PHE A 85 -0.62 -0.49 10.20
N GLY A 86 -1.36 -1.58 10.35
CA GLY A 86 -2.73 -1.70 9.89
C GLY A 86 -3.62 -2.23 11.00
N TRP A 87 -4.91 -2.19 10.77
CA TRP A 87 -5.92 -2.78 11.64
C TRP A 87 -6.92 -3.59 10.81
N THR A 88 -7.45 -4.66 11.40
CA THR A 88 -8.51 -5.45 10.79
C THR A 88 -9.53 -5.91 11.83
N ASN A 89 -10.79 -6.02 11.40
CA ASN A 89 -11.85 -6.63 12.21
C ASN A 89 -11.79 -8.18 12.21
N ARG A 90 -10.79 -8.78 11.53
CA ARG A 90 -10.62 -10.24 11.48
C ARG A 90 -9.61 -10.72 12.49
N ARG A 91 -9.90 -11.87 13.12
CA ARG A 91 -8.98 -12.52 14.05
C ARG A 91 -8.17 -13.57 13.29
N ASN A 92 -6.85 -13.37 13.27
CA ASN A 92 -5.89 -14.31 12.70
C ASN A 92 -4.66 -14.36 13.63
N ALA A 93 -3.92 -15.46 13.59
CA ALA A 93 -2.72 -15.63 14.42
C ALA A 93 -1.48 -14.93 13.84
N ARG A 94 -1.45 -14.70 12.53
CA ARG A 94 -0.28 -14.13 11.82
C ARG A 94 -0.53 -12.65 11.53
N ASN A 95 -0.04 -11.77 12.39
CA ASN A 95 -0.28 -10.33 12.28
C ASN A 95 0.95 -9.55 11.81
N VAL A 96 2.04 -10.22 11.48
CA VAL A 96 3.28 -9.58 10.99
C VAL A 96 3.57 -10.06 9.58
N PHE A 97 3.68 -9.11 8.66
CA PHE A 97 4.17 -9.30 7.30
C PHE A 97 5.60 -8.76 7.20
N ARG A 98 6.51 -9.52 6.64
CA ARG A 98 7.91 -9.13 6.46
C ARG A 98 8.22 -9.03 4.98
N HIS A 99 8.52 -7.84 4.52
CA HIS A 99 8.86 -7.58 3.13
C HIS A 99 9.70 -6.31 3.03
N PHE A 100 10.92 -6.44 2.54
CA PHE A 100 11.86 -5.33 2.46
C PHE A 100 11.36 -4.24 1.50
N TRP A 101 11.21 -3.01 2.02
CA TRP A 101 10.68 -1.89 1.25
C TRP A 101 11.15 -0.56 1.83
N MET A 102 12.39 -0.17 1.51
CA MET A 102 13.02 1.02 2.07
C MET A 102 13.34 2.03 0.98
N GLY A 103 12.49 3.05 0.84
CA GLY A 103 12.69 4.13 -0.12
C GLY A 103 12.82 3.63 -1.56
N GLY A 104 14.00 3.80 -2.18
CA GLY A 104 14.32 3.29 -3.52
C GLY A 104 14.73 1.82 -3.55
N LEU A 105 14.98 1.20 -2.38
CA LEU A 105 15.38 -0.20 -2.26
C LEU A 105 14.16 -1.06 -1.94
N ARG A 106 13.93 -2.10 -2.71
CA ARG A 106 12.78 -3.00 -2.60
C ARG A 106 13.20 -4.42 -2.88
N SER A 107 12.62 -5.38 -2.16
CA SER A 107 12.76 -6.78 -2.51
C SER A 107 11.69 -7.19 -3.51
N GLY A 108 12.10 -7.97 -4.50
CA GLY A 108 11.22 -8.77 -5.32
C GLY A 108 11.75 -10.19 -5.31
N GLN A 109 10.97 -11.17 -5.71
CA GLN A 109 11.45 -12.55 -5.85
C GLN A 109 12.51 -12.62 -6.96
N GLY A 110 13.79 -12.62 -6.55
CA GLY A 110 14.96 -12.64 -7.43
C GLY A 110 15.52 -11.23 -7.71
N ALA A 111 16.82 -11.17 -8.02
CA ALA A 111 17.59 -9.93 -8.24
C ALA A 111 17.09 -9.04 -9.41
N GLN A 112 16.04 -9.42 -10.11
CA GLN A 112 15.54 -8.76 -11.32
C GLN A 112 14.11 -8.20 -11.21
N SER A 113 13.34 -8.51 -10.17
CA SER A 113 11.95 -8.02 -10.05
C SER A 113 11.84 -6.90 -9.02
N ARG A 114 12.37 -5.74 -9.34
CA ARG A 114 12.03 -4.51 -8.62
C ARG A 114 10.68 -4.05 -9.15
N GLU A 115 9.62 -4.17 -8.36
CA GLU A 115 8.33 -3.58 -8.71
C GLU A 115 8.54 -2.07 -8.99
N PRO A 116 8.16 -1.55 -10.17
CA PRO A 116 8.35 -0.14 -10.50
C PRO A 116 7.60 0.76 -9.51
N ARG A 117 8.20 1.91 -9.18
CA ARG A 117 7.52 2.92 -8.36
C ARG A 117 6.61 3.77 -9.24
N HIS A 118 5.31 3.61 -9.05
CA HIS A 118 4.27 4.37 -9.76
C HIS A 118 3.64 5.48 -8.89
N HIS A 119 3.81 5.39 -7.56
CA HIS A 119 3.24 6.32 -6.59
C HIS A 119 4.17 6.46 -5.39
N GLN A 120 4.24 7.67 -4.77
CA GLN A 120 5.12 7.90 -3.62
C GLN A 120 4.77 7.03 -2.41
N SER A 121 3.49 6.79 -2.16
CA SER A 121 2.97 5.95 -1.08
C SER A 121 2.56 4.54 -1.54
N GLN A 122 3.13 4.06 -2.67
CA GLN A 122 2.81 2.73 -3.21
C GLN A 122 3.14 1.64 -2.22
N LYS A 123 2.17 0.77 -1.99
CA LYS A 123 2.35 -0.46 -1.22
C LYS A 123 2.74 -1.63 -2.15
N PRO A 124 3.53 -2.62 -1.67
CA PRO A 124 3.84 -3.82 -2.45
C PRO A 124 2.58 -4.62 -2.80
N VAL A 125 2.55 -5.21 -3.98
CA VAL A 125 1.46 -6.12 -4.38
C VAL A 125 1.40 -7.33 -3.44
N GLU A 126 2.55 -7.82 -2.97
CA GLU A 126 2.67 -8.93 -2.02
C GLU A 126 2.04 -8.60 -0.66
N LEU A 127 2.15 -7.36 -0.19
CA LEU A 127 1.46 -6.93 1.03
C LEU A 127 -0.06 -6.98 0.83
N MET A 128 -0.56 -6.48 -0.31
CA MET A 128 -1.99 -6.51 -0.60
C MET A 128 -2.52 -7.94 -0.73
N ALA A 129 -1.78 -8.83 -1.38
CA ALA A 129 -2.12 -10.24 -1.47
C ALA A 129 -2.20 -10.89 -0.07
N TRP A 130 -1.21 -10.63 0.79
CA TRP A 130 -1.22 -11.12 2.17
C TRP A 130 -2.41 -10.57 2.96
N LEU A 131 -2.77 -9.29 2.82
CA LEU A 131 -3.92 -8.69 3.49
C LEU A 131 -5.25 -9.30 3.03
N ILE A 132 -5.41 -9.57 1.74
CA ILE A 132 -6.59 -10.24 1.17
C ILE A 132 -6.75 -11.65 1.75
N GLU A 133 -5.66 -12.43 1.82
CA GLU A 133 -5.66 -13.76 2.43
C GLU A 133 -5.89 -13.68 3.95
N HIS A 134 -5.24 -12.73 4.63
CA HIS A 134 -5.42 -12.50 6.07
C HIS A 134 -6.88 -12.17 6.40
N ALA A 135 -7.53 -11.36 5.58
CA ALA A 135 -8.94 -11.01 5.71
C ALA A 135 -9.90 -12.16 5.32
N ARG A 136 -9.35 -13.29 4.83
CA ARG A 136 -10.10 -14.48 4.40
C ARG A 136 -11.15 -14.17 3.33
N ILE A 137 -10.79 -13.35 2.38
CA ILE A 137 -11.66 -13.05 1.23
C ILE A 137 -11.66 -14.27 0.31
N GLY A 138 -12.82 -14.87 0.09
CA GLY A 138 -12.98 -16.03 -0.80
C GLY A 138 -12.70 -15.68 -2.27
N VAL A 139 -12.30 -16.68 -3.05
CA VAL A 139 -12.16 -16.56 -4.50
C VAL A 139 -13.49 -16.11 -5.12
N SER A 140 -13.46 -15.34 -6.20
CA SER A 140 -14.62 -14.74 -6.88
C SER A 140 -15.40 -13.69 -6.06
N LYS A 141 -14.98 -13.38 -4.83
CA LYS A 141 -15.54 -12.25 -4.08
C LYS A 141 -14.98 -10.93 -4.62
N VAL A 142 -15.63 -9.83 -4.25
CA VAL A 142 -15.21 -8.48 -4.62
C VAL A 142 -14.33 -7.90 -3.50
N VAL A 143 -13.17 -7.39 -3.89
CA VAL A 143 -12.33 -6.52 -3.04
C VAL A 143 -12.63 -5.08 -3.44
N LEU A 144 -13.00 -4.26 -2.47
CA LEU A 144 -13.21 -2.82 -2.65
C LEU A 144 -12.04 -2.07 -2.03
N ASP A 145 -11.41 -1.17 -2.80
CA ASP A 145 -10.41 -0.23 -2.31
C ASP A 145 -10.82 1.20 -2.70
N PRO A 146 -11.34 1.99 -1.76
CA PRO A 146 -11.79 3.35 -2.03
C PRO A 146 -10.66 4.38 -2.14
N TYR A 147 -9.41 3.96 -1.95
CA TYR A 147 -8.19 4.79 -2.01
C TYR A 147 -7.08 4.05 -2.77
N MET A 148 -7.40 3.52 -3.95
CA MET A 148 -6.56 2.52 -4.62
C MET A 148 -5.18 3.03 -5.07
N GLY A 149 -4.97 4.34 -5.16
CA GLY A 149 -3.71 4.93 -5.61
C GLY A 149 -3.27 4.36 -6.96
N SER A 150 -2.07 3.78 -6.99
CA SER A 150 -1.54 3.10 -8.19
C SER A 150 -2.07 1.68 -8.43
N GLY A 151 -3.08 1.21 -7.69
CA GLY A 151 -3.81 -0.03 -7.94
C GLY A 151 -3.15 -1.31 -7.45
N SER A 152 -2.25 -1.27 -6.47
CA SER A 152 -1.59 -2.50 -5.95
C SER A 152 -2.60 -3.50 -5.40
N THR A 153 -3.67 -3.04 -4.74
CA THR A 153 -4.77 -3.89 -4.25
C THR A 153 -5.50 -4.57 -5.41
N GLY A 154 -5.75 -3.83 -6.50
CA GLY A 154 -6.42 -4.36 -7.70
C GLY A 154 -5.60 -5.46 -8.37
N VAL A 155 -4.28 -5.22 -8.54
CA VAL A 155 -3.35 -6.22 -9.07
C VAL A 155 -3.39 -7.50 -8.22
N ALA A 156 -3.24 -7.38 -6.90
CA ALA A 156 -3.25 -8.52 -5.98
C ALA A 156 -4.60 -9.28 -6.00
N ALA A 157 -5.71 -8.56 -6.01
CA ALA A 157 -7.05 -9.15 -6.04
C ALA A 157 -7.26 -9.98 -7.31
N LEU A 158 -6.98 -9.41 -8.46
CA LEU A 158 -7.18 -10.07 -9.75
C LEU A 158 -6.24 -11.25 -9.95
N GLN A 159 -4.95 -11.13 -9.62
CA GLN A 159 -3.99 -12.24 -9.67
C GLN A 159 -4.39 -13.42 -8.79
N SER A 160 -5.16 -13.17 -7.74
CA SER A 160 -5.64 -14.19 -6.81
C SER A 160 -7.10 -14.64 -7.09
N GLY A 161 -7.63 -14.37 -8.28
CA GLY A 161 -8.93 -14.82 -8.75
C GLY A 161 -10.12 -14.12 -8.10
N ARG A 162 -9.92 -12.92 -7.56
CA ARG A 162 -10.98 -12.10 -6.97
C ARG A 162 -11.37 -10.98 -7.91
N ARG A 163 -12.59 -10.48 -7.79
CA ARG A 163 -13.03 -9.27 -8.50
C ARG A 163 -12.57 -8.04 -7.74
N PHE A 164 -12.39 -6.94 -8.45
CA PHE A 164 -11.91 -5.69 -7.87
C PHE A 164 -12.80 -4.52 -8.24
N VAL A 165 -12.99 -3.61 -7.27
CA VAL A 165 -13.56 -2.29 -7.46
C VAL A 165 -12.63 -1.31 -6.76
N GLY A 166 -12.09 -0.34 -7.50
CA GLY A 166 -11.19 0.67 -6.97
C GLY A 166 -11.74 2.07 -7.23
N VAL A 167 -11.48 2.99 -6.30
CA VAL A 167 -11.76 4.42 -6.44
C VAL A 167 -10.47 5.19 -6.21
N GLU A 168 -10.23 6.21 -7.03
CA GLU A 168 -9.09 7.12 -6.91
C GLU A 168 -9.53 8.51 -7.36
N ILE A 169 -9.20 9.53 -6.57
CA ILE A 169 -9.60 10.90 -6.82
C ILE A 169 -8.66 11.60 -7.82
N GLU A 170 -7.38 11.20 -7.83
CA GLU A 170 -6.40 11.79 -8.74
C GLU A 170 -6.33 11.03 -10.06
N GLN A 171 -6.74 11.69 -11.16
CA GLN A 171 -6.79 11.08 -12.50
C GLN A 171 -5.49 10.39 -12.90
N ARG A 172 -4.32 11.00 -12.65
CA ARG A 172 -3.00 10.42 -12.97
C ARG A 172 -2.74 9.08 -12.28
N HIS A 173 -3.22 8.92 -11.04
CA HIS A 173 -3.08 7.69 -10.28
C HIS A 173 -4.11 6.66 -10.72
N PHE A 174 -5.33 7.09 -11.01
CA PHE A 174 -6.37 6.26 -11.61
C PHE A 174 -5.89 5.65 -12.93
N ASP A 175 -5.38 6.47 -13.87
CA ASP A 175 -4.85 5.99 -15.15
C ASP A 175 -3.69 5.02 -14.99
N THR A 176 -2.86 5.24 -13.97
CA THR A 176 -1.75 4.34 -13.65
C THR A 176 -2.26 3.00 -13.13
N ALA A 177 -3.28 3.02 -12.27
CA ALA A 177 -3.92 1.79 -11.77
C ALA A 177 -4.55 1.00 -12.92
N CYS A 178 -5.30 1.67 -13.81
CA CYS A 178 -5.90 1.03 -14.99
C CYS A 178 -4.84 0.33 -15.85
N ARG A 179 -3.77 1.04 -16.24
CA ARG A 179 -2.68 0.45 -17.05
C ARG A 179 -2.04 -0.78 -16.37
N ARG A 180 -1.82 -0.73 -15.05
CA ARG A 180 -1.25 -1.86 -14.31
C ARG A 180 -2.18 -3.07 -14.27
N ILE A 181 -3.47 -2.83 -14.13
CA ILE A 181 -4.49 -3.87 -14.10
C ILE A 181 -4.69 -4.46 -15.49
N GLU A 182 -4.80 -3.64 -16.53
CA GLU A 182 -4.93 -4.09 -17.92
C GLU A 182 -3.74 -4.91 -18.40
N ALA A 183 -2.53 -4.56 -17.94
CA ALA A 183 -1.31 -5.30 -18.25
C ALA A 183 -1.28 -6.75 -17.70
N LEU A 184 -2.22 -7.12 -16.82
CA LEU A 184 -2.34 -8.51 -16.35
C LEU A 184 -2.90 -9.43 -17.43
N GLY A 185 -3.62 -8.92 -18.43
CA GLY A 185 -4.19 -9.71 -19.52
C GLY A 185 -5.25 -10.72 -19.09
N LEU A 186 -5.94 -10.44 -17.97
CA LEU A 186 -6.95 -11.32 -17.36
C LEU A 186 -8.36 -11.03 -17.87
#